data_4bfe497e0b889b6a644a0126f4d570d6
#
_entry.id   4bfe497e0b889b6a644a0126f4d570d6
#
_cell.length_a   1.000
_cell.length_b   1.000
_cell.length_c   1.000
_cell.angle_alpha   90.00
_cell.angle_beta   90.00
_cell.angle_gamma   90.00
#
_symmetry.space_group_name_H-M   'P 1'
#
loop_
_entity.id
_entity.type
_entity.pdbx_description
1 polymer ?
#
loop_
_entity_poly.entity_id
_entity_poly.type
_entity_poly.pdbx_seq_one_letter_code
_entity_poly.pdbx_strand_id
1 'polypeptide(L)'
;MKMKTLYQVLLISVLSGSAYANARYATQVSSDIILGQEHSTQEEALQEGKTLESQLLSQTSYELSKSQRTRVVTVNNRSFEVTKSDVKVLSQFDEKGNKVFKPEVRYQYQYDYRDYN
;
A
#
# COMPACT_ATOMS: atom_id res chain seq x y z
N MET A 1 13.00 6.37 11.62
CA MET A 1 12.86 7.23 12.79
C MET A 1 11.97 8.43 12.54
N LYS A 2 12.24 9.16 11.49
CA LYS A 2 11.37 10.29 11.13
C LYS A 2 9.93 9.85 10.91
N MET A 3 9.74 8.66 10.36
CA MET A 3 8.40 8.15 10.11
C MET A 3 7.61 7.88 11.38
N LYS A 4 8.28 7.41 12.42
CA LYS A 4 7.61 7.20 13.71
C LYS A 4 7.10 8.49 14.29
N THR A 5 7.92 9.53 14.21
CA THR A 5 7.53 10.84 14.73
C THR A 5 6.31 11.38 13.97
N LEU A 6 6.34 11.29 12.65
CA LEU A 6 5.23 11.73 11.83
C LEU A 6 3.97 10.93 12.14
N TYR A 7 4.14 9.64 12.35
CA TYR A 7 3.03 8.78 12.65
C TYR A 7 2.35 9.18 13.96
N GLN A 8 3.15 9.48 14.98
CA GLN A 8 2.62 9.91 16.27
C GLN A 8 1.88 11.24 16.15
N VAL A 9 2.43 12.15 15.37
CA VAL A 9 1.77 13.44 15.13
C VAL A 9 0.42 13.23 14.45
N LEU A 10 0.38 12.33 13.48
CA LEU A 10 -0.87 12.03 12.80
C LEU A 10 -1.90 11.46 13.75
N LEU A 11 -1.49 10.58 14.65
CA LEU A 11 -2.41 10.02 15.64
C LEU A 11 -2.99 11.10 16.54
N ILE A 12 -2.15 12.01 16.97
CA ILE A 12 -2.61 13.12 17.81
C ILE A 12 -3.60 13.96 17.04
N SER A 13 -3.32 14.25 15.79
CA SER A 13 -4.20 15.04 14.94
C SER A 13 -5.55 14.36 14.76
N VAL A 14 -5.55 13.05 14.56
CA VAL A 14 -6.78 12.29 14.43
C VAL A 14 -7.61 12.38 15.69
N LEU A 15 -6.97 12.21 16.84
CA LEU A 15 -7.67 12.32 18.12
C LEU A 15 -8.27 13.71 18.30
N SER A 16 -7.52 14.74 17.94
CA SER A 16 -8.03 16.10 18.03
C SER A 16 -9.23 16.30 17.13
N GLY A 17 -9.14 15.77 15.90
CA GLY A 17 -10.26 15.85 14.97
C GLY A 17 -11.49 15.14 15.46
N SER A 18 -11.31 13.97 16.08
CA SER A 18 -12.45 13.19 16.55
C SER A 18 -13.12 13.83 17.76
N ALA A 19 -12.40 14.70 18.47
CA ALA A 19 -12.99 15.42 19.60
C ALA A 19 -14.16 16.31 19.20
N TYR A 20 -14.25 16.64 17.95
CA TYR A 20 -15.37 17.43 17.45
C TYR A 20 -16.56 16.59 17.05
N ALA A 21 -16.71 15.45 17.60
CA ALA A 21 -17.90 14.62 17.53
C ALA A 21 -18.58 14.52 16.16
N ASN A 22 -18.34 15.46 15.30
CA ASN A 22 -18.87 15.48 13.95
C ASN A 22 -17.90 14.87 12.97
N ALA A 23 -16.82 14.32 13.50
CA ALA A 23 -15.86 13.63 12.66
C ALA A 23 -16.58 12.47 12.01
N ARG A 24 -17.00 12.72 10.82
CA ARG A 24 -17.69 11.74 10.02
C ARG A 24 -16.75 10.88 9.22
N TYR A 25 -15.45 11.17 9.33
CA TYR A 25 -14.42 10.46 8.61
C TYR A 25 -13.53 9.71 9.57
N ALA A 26 -13.30 8.46 9.25
CA ALA A 26 -12.32 7.64 9.94
C ALA A 26 -11.25 7.28 8.93
N THR A 27 -10.06 6.93 9.42
CA THR A 27 -8.95 6.51 8.57
C THR A 27 -8.77 5.01 8.68
N GLN A 28 -8.73 4.36 7.55
CA GLN A 28 -8.47 2.93 7.46
C GLN A 28 -7.06 2.72 6.92
N VAL A 29 -6.30 1.87 7.60
CA VAL A 29 -4.98 1.46 7.14
C VAL A 29 -5.06 0.01 6.70
N SER A 30 -4.54 -0.26 5.52
CA SER A 30 -4.57 -1.60 4.94
C SER A 30 -3.25 -1.92 4.28
N SER A 31 -3.03 -3.19 3.99
CA SER A 31 -1.81 -3.64 3.32
C SER A 31 -2.18 -4.52 2.15
N ASP A 32 -1.33 -4.52 1.14
CA ASP A 32 -1.53 -5.36 -0.02
C ASP A 32 -0.17 -5.73 -0.62
N ILE A 33 -0.19 -6.62 -1.59
CA ILE A 33 1.00 -7.16 -2.21
C ILE A 33 0.80 -7.16 -3.72
N ILE A 34 1.84 -6.76 -4.46
CA ILE A 34 1.89 -6.90 -5.90
C ILE A 34 2.95 -7.93 -6.21
N LEU A 35 2.59 -8.98 -6.93
CA LEU A 35 3.53 -10.00 -7.36
C LEU A 35 3.89 -9.77 -8.82
N GLY A 36 5.18 -9.83 -9.12
CA GLY A 36 5.65 -9.78 -10.49
C GLY A 36 5.77 -11.16 -11.10
N GLN A 37 6.45 -11.23 -12.22
CA GLN A 37 6.62 -12.45 -12.96
C GLN A 37 7.88 -13.18 -12.52
N GLU A 38 8.00 -14.44 -12.96
CA GLU A 38 9.18 -15.23 -12.67
C GLU A 38 10.33 -14.82 -13.59
N HIS A 39 11.52 -14.76 -13.01
CA HIS A 39 12.75 -14.43 -13.73
C HIS A 39 13.81 -15.45 -13.42
N SER A 40 14.75 -15.60 -14.33
CA SER A 40 15.84 -16.55 -14.15
C SER A 40 16.94 -16.03 -13.24
N THR A 41 16.99 -14.72 -12.99
CA THR A 41 17.99 -14.14 -12.11
C THR A 41 17.34 -13.23 -11.06
N GLN A 42 18.02 -13.11 -9.94
CA GLN A 42 17.57 -12.26 -8.86
C GLN A 42 17.57 -10.78 -9.29
N GLU A 43 18.56 -10.40 -10.08
CA GLU A 43 18.67 -9.01 -10.54
C GLU A 43 17.50 -8.60 -11.42
N GLU A 44 17.09 -9.47 -12.31
CA GLU A 44 15.93 -9.19 -13.17
C GLU A 44 14.66 -9.05 -12.35
N ALA A 45 14.47 -9.93 -11.37
CA ALA A 45 13.31 -9.86 -10.50
C ALA A 45 13.31 -8.56 -9.70
N LEU A 46 14.48 -8.18 -9.17
CA LEU A 46 14.60 -6.95 -8.41
C LEU A 46 14.27 -5.74 -9.28
N GLN A 47 14.75 -5.76 -10.53
CA GLN A 47 14.48 -4.66 -11.47
C GLN A 47 13.00 -4.52 -11.74
N GLU A 48 12.30 -5.64 -11.97
CA GLU A 48 10.86 -5.60 -12.14
C GLU A 48 10.17 -5.08 -10.88
N GLY A 49 10.62 -5.54 -9.71
CA GLY A 49 10.04 -5.09 -8.45
C GLY A 49 10.14 -3.59 -8.26
N LYS A 50 11.29 -3.01 -8.59
CA LYS A 50 11.48 -1.58 -8.51
C LYS A 50 10.59 -0.83 -9.48
N THR A 51 10.39 -1.38 -10.66
CA THR A 51 9.49 -0.79 -11.64
C THR A 51 8.05 -0.82 -11.15
N LEU A 52 7.62 -1.94 -10.59
CA LEU A 52 6.27 -2.06 -10.03
C LEU A 52 6.07 -1.09 -8.87
N GLU A 53 7.07 -0.96 -8.01
CA GLU A 53 6.99 -0.02 -6.91
C GLU A 53 6.89 1.42 -7.42
N SER A 54 7.69 1.79 -8.42
CA SER A 54 7.62 3.11 -9.01
C SER A 54 6.25 3.40 -9.60
N GLN A 55 5.67 2.41 -10.28
CA GLN A 55 4.34 2.55 -10.84
C GLN A 55 3.29 2.76 -9.74
N LEU A 56 3.41 2.00 -8.67
CA LEU A 56 2.51 2.13 -7.53
C LEU A 56 2.60 3.54 -6.94
N LEU A 57 3.81 4.01 -6.71
CA LEU A 57 4.02 5.31 -6.07
C LEU A 57 3.68 6.49 -6.97
N SER A 58 3.59 6.27 -8.27
CA SER A 58 3.23 7.32 -9.22
C SER A 58 1.71 7.43 -9.42
N GLN A 59 0.93 6.52 -8.86
CA GLN A 59 -0.52 6.58 -8.99
C GLN A 59 -1.08 7.74 -8.19
N THR A 60 -2.10 8.37 -8.74
CA THR A 60 -2.87 9.37 -8.00
C THR A 60 -3.73 8.66 -6.96
N SER A 61 -4.23 9.43 -6.00
CA SER A 61 -5.15 8.89 -5.01
C SER A 61 -6.35 8.22 -5.67
N TYR A 62 -6.88 8.85 -6.69
CA TYR A 62 -8.04 8.33 -7.39
C TYR A 62 -7.73 6.99 -8.08
N GLU A 63 -6.57 6.92 -8.76
CA GLU A 63 -6.15 5.68 -9.40
C GLU A 63 -5.94 4.57 -8.40
N LEU A 64 -5.30 4.90 -7.28
CA LEU A 64 -5.08 3.93 -6.21
C LEU A 64 -6.41 3.44 -5.64
N SER A 65 -7.37 4.34 -5.48
CA SER A 65 -8.68 3.96 -4.96
C SER A 65 -9.40 2.97 -5.87
N LYS A 66 -9.18 3.09 -7.17
CA LYS A 66 -9.80 2.18 -8.14
C LYS A 66 -9.21 0.78 -8.10
N SER A 67 -7.95 0.67 -7.72
CA SER A 67 -7.28 -0.63 -7.67
C SER A 67 -7.54 -1.37 -6.37
N GLN A 68 -8.09 -0.71 -5.37
CA GLN A 68 -8.32 -1.31 -4.06
C GLN A 68 -9.79 -1.66 -3.88
N ARG A 69 -10.04 -2.83 -3.31
CA ARG A 69 -11.40 -3.22 -2.96
C ARG A 69 -11.63 -2.82 -1.51
N THR A 70 -12.61 -1.98 -1.31
CA THR A 70 -13.00 -1.58 0.03
C THR A 70 -14.40 -2.09 0.32
N ARG A 71 -14.64 -2.43 1.58
CA ARG A 71 -15.95 -2.85 2.01
C ARG A 71 -16.81 -1.68 2.47
N VAL A 72 -16.19 -0.54 2.52
CA VAL A 72 -16.86 0.67 3.00
C VAL A 72 -17.60 1.31 1.86
N VAL A 73 -18.85 1.66 2.09
CA VAL A 73 -19.73 2.19 1.06
C VAL A 73 -19.28 3.58 0.61
N THR A 74 -18.83 4.40 1.52
CA THR A 74 -18.47 5.78 1.21
C THR A 74 -17.01 6.03 1.55
N VAL A 75 -16.19 6.04 0.52
CA VAL A 75 -14.76 6.23 0.63
C VAL A 75 -14.40 7.54 -0.06
N ASN A 76 -13.50 8.30 0.56
CA ASN A 76 -12.97 9.48 -0.09
C ASN A 76 -11.85 9.05 -1.05
N ASN A 77 -12.16 9.02 -2.35
CA ASN A 77 -11.22 8.55 -3.38
C ASN A 77 -9.97 9.40 -3.49
N ARG A 78 -9.99 10.61 -2.98
CA ARG A 78 -8.84 11.51 -3.04
C ARG A 78 -7.93 11.40 -1.82
N SER A 79 -8.31 10.57 -0.87
CA SER A 79 -7.54 10.39 0.36
C SER A 79 -6.61 9.19 0.32
N PHE A 80 -6.66 8.38 -0.72
CA PHE A 80 -5.81 7.19 -0.80
C PHE A 80 -4.35 7.57 -0.91
N GLU A 81 -3.52 6.94 -0.10
CA GLU A 81 -2.11 7.27 -0.01
C GLU A 81 -1.32 6.04 0.41
N VAL A 82 -0.25 5.75 -0.32
CA VAL A 82 0.69 4.70 0.08
C VAL A 82 1.61 5.28 1.15
N THR A 83 1.65 4.64 2.30
CA THR A 83 2.45 5.11 3.43
C THR A 83 3.77 4.39 3.56
N LYS A 84 3.85 3.15 3.08
CA LYS A 84 5.07 2.35 3.11
C LYS A 84 5.08 1.43 1.90
N SER A 85 6.27 1.16 1.40
CA SER A 85 6.44 0.13 0.38
C SER A 85 7.84 -0.45 0.48
N ASP A 86 7.97 -1.72 0.14
CA ASP A 86 9.29 -2.33 -0.01
C ASP A 86 9.21 -3.43 -1.07
N VAL A 87 10.37 -3.76 -1.63
CA VAL A 87 10.50 -4.77 -2.66
C VAL A 87 11.29 -5.94 -2.10
N LYS A 88 10.76 -7.13 -2.29
CA LYS A 88 11.40 -8.37 -1.87
C LYS A 88 11.46 -9.30 -3.06
N VAL A 89 12.54 -10.06 -3.17
CA VAL A 89 12.65 -11.08 -4.21
C VAL A 89 12.52 -12.45 -3.56
N LEU A 90 11.52 -13.18 -4.03
CA LEU A 90 11.28 -14.55 -3.58
C LEU A 90 11.99 -15.50 -4.52
N SER A 91 12.62 -16.55 -3.98
CA SER A 91 13.19 -17.58 -4.81
C SER A 91 12.40 -18.88 -4.64
N GLN A 92 12.16 -19.56 -5.74
CA GLN A 92 11.38 -20.78 -5.74
C GLN A 92 11.84 -21.64 -6.91
N PHE A 93 11.34 -22.86 -6.98
CA PHE A 93 11.62 -23.74 -8.09
C PHE A 93 10.38 -23.87 -8.97
N ASP A 94 10.58 -23.84 -10.28
CA ASP A 94 9.48 -24.05 -11.21
C ASP A 94 9.17 -25.55 -11.34
N GLU A 95 8.22 -25.87 -12.20
CA GLU A 95 7.80 -27.26 -12.40
C GLU A 95 8.92 -28.13 -12.93
N LYS A 96 9.88 -27.56 -13.62
CA LYS A 96 11.01 -28.27 -14.19
C LYS A 96 12.18 -28.37 -13.23
N GLY A 97 12.05 -27.85 -12.03
CA GLY A 97 13.11 -27.85 -11.04
C GLY A 97 14.14 -26.76 -11.20
N ASN A 98 13.90 -25.78 -12.05
CA ASN A 98 14.78 -24.64 -12.21
C ASN A 98 14.48 -23.59 -11.15
N LYS A 99 15.55 -23.00 -10.63
CA LYS A 99 15.38 -21.92 -9.65
C LYS A 99 14.95 -20.65 -10.36
N VAL A 100 13.86 -20.05 -9.89
CA VAL A 100 13.33 -18.82 -10.46
C VAL A 100 13.15 -17.79 -9.34
N PHE A 101 13.10 -16.53 -9.72
CA PHE A 101 13.00 -15.42 -8.81
C PHE A 101 11.79 -14.57 -9.18
N LYS A 102 11.04 -14.16 -8.17
CA LYS A 102 9.80 -13.45 -8.36
C LYS A 102 9.77 -12.23 -7.42
N PRO A 103 9.55 -11.03 -7.94
CA PRO A 103 9.51 -9.87 -7.07
C PRO A 103 8.16 -9.76 -6.37
N GLU A 104 8.20 -9.27 -5.16
CA GLU A 104 7.03 -9.00 -4.37
C GLU A 104 7.13 -7.57 -3.85
N VAL A 105 6.16 -6.75 -4.19
CA VAL A 105 6.08 -5.38 -3.65
C VAL A 105 5.02 -5.40 -2.57
N ARG A 106 5.46 -5.15 -1.35
CA ARG A 106 4.57 -5.05 -0.20
C ARG A 106 4.35 -3.59 0.07
N TYR A 107 3.11 -3.20 0.29
CA TYR A 107 2.84 -1.81 0.59
C TYR A 107 1.69 -1.68 1.58
N GLN A 108 1.74 -0.59 2.29
CA GLN A 108 0.70 -0.17 3.20
C GLN A 108 0.10 1.11 2.65
N TYR A 109 -1.21 1.21 2.70
CA TYR A 109 -1.90 2.41 2.25
C TYR A 109 -2.98 2.77 3.25
N GLN A 110 -3.42 4.00 3.17
CA GLN A 110 -4.50 4.47 4.03
C GLN A 110 -5.48 5.29 3.22
N TYR A 111 -6.69 5.37 3.71
CA TYR A 111 -7.72 6.18 3.11
C TYR A 111 -8.75 6.56 4.17
N ASP A 112 -9.47 7.63 3.90
CA ASP A 112 -10.55 8.09 4.76
C ASP A 112 -11.87 7.58 4.23
N TYR A 113 -12.74 7.23 5.14
CA TYR A 113 -14.08 6.81 4.80
C TYR A 113 -15.06 7.45 5.77
N ARG A 114 -16.30 7.53 5.34
CA ARG A 114 -17.34 8.10 6.17
C ARG A 114 -17.91 7.03 7.10
N ASP A 115 -17.90 7.35 8.36
CA ASP A 115 -18.46 6.48 9.39
C ASP A 115 -19.83 7.03 9.76
N TYR A 116 -20.85 6.21 9.58
CA TYR A 116 -22.23 6.62 9.84
C TYR A 116 -22.75 6.19 11.20
N ASN A 117 -21.91 5.59 11.98
CA ASN A 117 -22.33 5.17 13.33
C ASN A 117 -22.37 6.36 14.32
#